data_ce1a9d44c8bdab6808e45230ee6cab48
#
_entry.id   ce1a9d44c8bdab6808e45230ee6cab48
#
_cell.length_a   1.000
_cell.length_b   1.000
_cell.length_c   1.000
_cell.angle_alpha   90.00
_cell.angle_beta   90.00
_cell.angle_gamma   90.00
#
_symmetry.space_group_name_H-M   'P 1'
#
loop_
_entity.id
_entity.type
_entity.pdbx_description
1 polymer ?
#
loop_
_entity_poly.entity_id
_entity_poly.type
_entity_poly.pdbx_seq_one_letter_code
_entity_poly.pdbx_strand_id
1 'polypeptide(L)'
;MKIANNITELIGNTPLVKLNRLTEGLKAQIAVKLEFFNPGSSVKDRIAEAMIEAAEQAGKINKDTVIVEATSGNTGIGLAMVCAARGYKLAITMPESMSKERKMLLRAFGAELILTPAAEGMAGAIAKAQSLVDEHPDTYFMPRQFDNEANPEVHRKTTAEEIWRDTDGQVDIFVAGVGTGGTITGVGEVLKKHKPEVQIVAVEPEASPVLSGGEKGPHPIQGLGAGFIPSVLNTTVYDSIVKVPNDAAFETARAMAEKEGILVGISSGAAVWSALQLAKKTENEGKLIVVLLPSYGERYLSTPLFADLA
;
A
#
# COMPACT_ATOMS: atom_id res chain seq x y z
N MET A 1 -1.54 23.37 23.22
CA MET A 1 -2.11 23.51 21.89
C MET A 1 -1.93 22.18 21.17
N LYS A 2 -2.88 21.74 20.35
CA LYS A 2 -2.76 20.49 19.57
C LYS A 2 -2.33 20.85 18.13
N ILE A 3 -1.07 21.22 17.98
CA ILE A 3 -0.47 21.63 16.69
C ILE A 3 0.67 20.65 16.40
N ALA A 4 0.60 19.94 15.26
CA ALA A 4 1.69 19.08 14.79
C ALA A 4 2.90 19.92 14.36
N ASN A 5 4.11 19.43 14.60
CA ASN A 5 5.35 20.13 14.24
C ASN A 5 5.58 20.09 12.71
N ASN A 6 5.17 19.02 12.07
CA ASN A 6 5.21 18.88 10.63
C ASN A 6 4.18 17.85 10.15
N ILE A 7 4.03 17.70 8.84
CA ILE A 7 3.00 16.86 8.23
C ILE A 7 3.16 15.37 8.54
N THR A 8 4.37 14.88 8.85
CA THR A 8 4.60 13.45 9.09
C THR A 8 3.99 12.99 10.41
N GLU A 9 3.81 13.88 11.39
CA GLU A 9 3.11 13.57 12.64
C GLU A 9 1.60 13.28 12.46
N LEU A 10 1.06 13.57 11.29
CA LEU A 10 -0.34 13.28 10.95
C LEU A 10 -0.52 11.93 10.23
N ILE A 11 0.56 11.18 10.02
CA ILE A 11 0.50 9.85 9.43
C ILE A 11 -0.10 8.88 10.45
N GLY A 12 -1.01 8.02 9.96
CA GLY A 12 -1.68 7.04 10.81
C GLY A 12 -3.01 7.53 11.39
N ASN A 13 -3.52 6.79 12.37
CA ASN A 13 -4.84 7.01 12.97
C ASN A 13 -5.95 7.17 11.92
N THR A 14 -5.87 6.40 10.84
CA THR A 14 -6.84 6.42 9.75
C THR A 14 -8.17 5.81 10.19
N PRO A 15 -9.32 6.32 9.72
CA PRO A 15 -10.61 5.86 10.18
C PRO A 15 -11.03 4.51 9.63
N LEU A 16 -11.91 3.82 10.37
CA LEU A 16 -12.71 2.71 9.89
C LEU A 16 -14.11 3.19 9.50
N VAL A 17 -14.63 2.71 8.38
CA VAL A 17 -16.00 2.99 7.91
C VAL A 17 -16.71 1.70 7.58
N LYS A 18 -17.93 1.52 8.07
CA LYS A 18 -18.78 0.37 7.75
C LYS A 18 -19.35 0.53 6.33
N LEU A 19 -19.26 -0.51 5.52
CA LEU A 19 -20.00 -0.59 4.25
C LEU A 19 -21.47 -0.92 4.51
N ASN A 20 -22.36 -0.34 3.73
CA ASN A 20 -23.79 -0.47 3.90
C ASN A 20 -24.49 -0.96 2.61
N ARG A 21 -24.39 -0.18 1.52
CA ARG A 21 -25.12 -0.47 0.28
C ARG A 21 -24.52 -1.64 -0.51
N LEU A 22 -23.22 -1.81 -0.48
CA LEU A 22 -22.52 -2.94 -1.11
C LEU A 22 -22.71 -4.24 -0.33
N THR A 23 -23.06 -4.15 0.94
CA THR A 23 -23.24 -5.29 1.84
C THR A 23 -24.71 -5.62 2.12
N GLU A 24 -25.64 -4.96 1.42
CA GLU A 24 -27.08 -5.22 1.57
C GLU A 24 -27.40 -6.69 1.30
N GLY A 25 -28.11 -7.32 2.24
CA GLY A 25 -28.44 -8.74 2.20
C GLY A 25 -27.32 -9.70 2.63
N LEU A 26 -26.12 -9.22 2.91
CA LEU A 26 -25.05 -10.04 3.48
C LEU A 26 -25.17 -10.07 5.01
N LYS A 27 -24.78 -11.20 5.60
CA LYS A 27 -24.88 -11.42 7.05
C LYS A 27 -23.60 -11.10 7.82
N ALA A 28 -22.44 -11.02 7.14
CA ALA A 28 -21.20 -10.53 7.69
C ALA A 28 -21.14 -9.00 7.60
N GLN A 29 -20.46 -8.35 8.54
CA GLN A 29 -20.19 -6.92 8.51
C GLN A 29 -18.84 -6.66 7.84
N ILE A 30 -18.75 -5.61 7.01
CA ILE A 30 -17.49 -5.19 6.41
C ILE A 30 -17.18 -3.76 6.86
N ALA A 31 -16.02 -3.56 7.48
CA ALA A 31 -15.45 -2.25 7.79
C ALA A 31 -14.19 -2.04 6.96
N VAL A 32 -14.04 -0.86 6.38
CA VAL A 32 -12.91 -0.50 5.53
C VAL A 32 -12.00 0.50 6.22
N LYS A 33 -10.70 0.20 6.30
CA LYS A 33 -9.65 1.05 6.84
C LYS A 33 -9.16 2.00 5.75
N LEU A 34 -9.46 3.28 5.88
CA LEU A 34 -9.25 4.29 4.84
C LEU A 34 -7.83 4.88 4.90
N GLU A 35 -6.85 4.19 4.34
CA GLU A 35 -5.45 4.61 4.35
C GLU A 35 -5.16 5.88 3.52
N PHE A 36 -6.10 6.30 2.69
CA PHE A 36 -6.00 7.57 1.98
C PHE A 36 -6.27 8.81 2.86
N PHE A 37 -6.63 8.64 4.13
CA PHE A 37 -6.63 9.71 5.13
C PHE A 37 -5.23 10.07 5.61
N ASN A 38 -4.21 9.28 5.30
CA ASN A 38 -2.83 9.73 5.46
C ASN A 38 -2.55 10.98 4.60
N PRO A 39 -1.67 11.89 5.03
CA PRO A 39 -1.43 13.18 4.35
C PRO A 39 -1.07 13.08 2.88
N GLY A 40 -0.28 12.06 2.50
CA GLY A 40 0.05 11.77 1.10
C GLY A 40 -0.97 10.85 0.42
N SER A 41 -2.14 10.65 1.02
CA SER A 41 -3.31 9.93 0.50
C SER A 41 -3.06 8.45 0.17
N SER A 42 -2.17 7.77 0.91
CA SER A 42 -2.00 6.32 0.80
C SER A 42 -1.36 5.69 2.04
N VAL A 43 -1.49 4.36 2.13
CA VAL A 43 -0.82 3.52 3.13
C VAL A 43 0.72 3.66 3.10
N LYS A 44 1.28 4.08 1.97
CA LYS A 44 2.73 4.18 1.77
C LYS A 44 3.38 5.32 2.54
N ASP A 45 2.59 6.28 3.03
CA ASP A 45 3.10 7.33 3.91
C ASP A 45 3.70 6.73 5.17
N ARG A 46 3.06 5.68 5.73
CA ARG A 46 3.53 4.97 6.92
C ARG A 46 4.92 4.37 6.72
N ILE A 47 5.12 3.63 5.64
CA ILE A 47 6.41 2.99 5.37
C ILE A 47 7.49 4.00 4.96
N ALA A 48 7.10 5.06 4.24
CA ALA A 48 8.04 6.13 3.87
C ALA A 48 8.62 6.81 5.11
N GLU A 49 7.77 7.20 6.06
CA GLU A 49 8.20 7.78 7.33
C GLU A 49 9.05 6.79 8.13
N ALA A 50 8.59 5.55 8.31
CA ALA A 50 9.28 4.56 9.12
C ALA A 50 10.66 4.18 8.57
N MET A 51 10.81 4.05 7.26
CA MET A 51 12.10 3.72 6.65
C MET A 51 13.11 4.87 6.78
N ILE A 52 12.67 6.13 6.66
CA ILE A 52 13.53 7.30 6.86
C ILE A 52 13.91 7.41 8.34
N GLU A 53 12.95 7.31 9.26
CA GLU A 53 13.20 7.36 10.70
C GLU A 53 14.18 6.26 11.15
N ALA A 54 13.99 5.03 10.68
CA ALA A 54 14.90 3.92 10.99
C ALA A 54 16.32 4.17 10.47
N ALA A 55 16.46 4.80 9.29
CA ALA A 55 17.76 5.15 8.74
C ALA A 55 18.44 6.28 9.53
N GLU A 56 17.67 7.28 10.01
CA GLU A 56 18.16 8.33 10.91
C GLU A 56 18.67 7.75 12.22
N GLN A 57 17.84 6.92 12.87
CA GLN A 57 18.16 6.29 14.16
C GLN A 57 19.40 5.37 14.06
N ALA A 58 19.58 4.71 12.91
CA ALA A 58 20.74 3.87 12.64
C ALA A 58 22.01 4.66 12.19
N GLY A 59 21.92 5.99 12.06
CA GLY A 59 23.02 6.82 11.57
C GLY A 59 23.39 6.56 10.11
N LYS A 60 22.51 5.96 9.31
CA LYS A 60 22.76 5.65 7.89
C LYS A 60 22.57 6.83 6.97
N ILE A 61 21.86 7.86 7.41
CA ILE A 61 21.60 9.08 6.64
C ILE A 61 21.90 10.32 7.48
N ASN A 62 22.27 11.38 6.79
CA ASN A 62 22.52 12.70 7.36
C ASN A 62 21.98 13.79 6.41
N LYS A 63 22.20 15.05 6.72
CA LYS A 63 21.68 16.20 5.94
C LYS A 63 22.15 16.26 4.47
N ASP A 64 23.30 15.66 4.17
CA ASP A 64 23.88 15.65 2.83
C ASP A 64 23.47 14.43 2.01
N THR A 65 22.87 13.42 2.66
CA THR A 65 22.42 12.18 2.01
C THR A 65 21.29 12.47 1.04
N VAL A 66 21.37 11.87 -0.14
CA VAL A 66 20.29 11.81 -1.14
C VAL A 66 19.57 10.49 -1.00
N ILE A 67 18.31 10.53 -0.65
CA ILE A 67 17.46 9.33 -0.65
C ILE A 67 17.17 8.96 -2.09
N VAL A 68 17.37 7.70 -2.48
CA VAL A 68 17.05 7.23 -3.83
C VAL A 68 16.16 6.00 -3.75
N GLU A 69 15.08 5.93 -4.56
CA GLU A 69 14.22 4.75 -4.60
C GLU A 69 13.72 4.54 -6.02
N ALA A 70 13.64 3.26 -6.42
CA ALA A 70 13.06 2.86 -7.69
C ALA A 70 11.56 2.60 -7.50
N THR A 71 10.74 3.56 -7.85
CA THR A 71 9.30 3.42 -7.68
C THR A 71 8.52 4.35 -8.61
N SER A 72 7.46 3.84 -9.17
CA SER A 72 6.49 4.64 -9.92
C SER A 72 5.17 4.82 -9.15
N GLY A 73 5.09 4.30 -7.93
CA GLY A 73 3.86 4.21 -7.15
C GLY A 73 3.77 5.17 -5.96
N ASN A 74 2.86 4.84 -5.07
CA ASN A 74 2.57 5.63 -3.87
C ASN A 74 3.75 5.74 -2.91
N THR A 75 4.68 4.78 -2.91
CA THR A 75 5.91 4.85 -2.10
C THR A 75 6.76 6.07 -2.48
N GLY A 76 6.92 6.35 -3.78
CA GLY A 76 7.64 7.55 -4.23
C GLY A 76 6.99 8.84 -3.74
N ILE A 77 5.65 8.90 -3.72
CA ILE A 77 4.91 10.06 -3.24
C ILE A 77 5.09 10.21 -1.72
N GLY A 78 4.95 9.12 -0.96
CA GLY A 78 5.20 9.13 0.49
C GLY A 78 6.62 9.57 0.83
N LEU A 79 7.63 9.01 0.16
CA LEU A 79 9.02 9.43 0.33
C LEU A 79 9.22 10.90 -0.03
N ALA A 80 8.60 11.39 -1.11
CA ALA A 80 8.72 12.79 -1.53
C ALA A 80 8.15 13.74 -0.47
N MET A 81 6.98 13.43 0.08
CA MET A 81 6.38 14.20 1.17
C MET A 81 7.25 14.18 2.43
N VAL A 82 7.71 13.00 2.85
CA VAL A 82 8.54 12.85 4.05
C VAL A 82 9.88 13.55 3.90
N CYS A 83 10.57 13.36 2.77
CA CYS A 83 11.85 14.03 2.49
C CYS A 83 11.71 15.54 2.47
N ALA A 84 10.65 16.07 1.82
CA ALA A 84 10.36 17.51 1.83
C ALA A 84 10.14 18.04 3.24
N ALA A 85 9.36 17.34 4.08
CA ALA A 85 9.07 17.74 5.45
C ALA A 85 10.29 17.68 6.38
N ARG A 86 11.18 16.70 6.16
CA ARG A 86 12.40 16.49 6.98
C ARG A 86 13.68 17.15 6.42
N GLY A 87 13.60 17.73 5.22
CA GLY A 87 14.72 18.45 4.58
C GLY A 87 15.77 17.55 3.94
N TYR A 88 15.37 16.35 3.48
CA TYR A 88 16.24 15.47 2.70
C TYR A 88 16.07 15.72 1.20
N LYS A 89 17.15 15.52 0.44
CA LYS A 89 17.08 15.42 -1.01
C LYS A 89 16.51 14.05 -1.40
N LEU A 90 15.69 14.01 -2.45
CA LEU A 90 15.12 12.76 -2.96
C LEU A 90 15.34 12.65 -4.47
N ALA A 91 15.84 11.50 -4.91
CA ALA A 91 15.89 11.09 -6.31
C ALA A 91 14.99 9.87 -6.52
N ILE A 92 14.09 9.93 -7.48
CA ILE A 92 13.22 8.81 -7.87
C ILE A 92 13.61 8.32 -9.25
N THR A 93 14.00 7.05 -9.34
CA THR A 93 14.20 6.40 -10.64
C THR A 93 12.91 5.75 -11.11
N MET A 94 12.51 6.01 -12.35
CA MET A 94 11.29 5.44 -12.94
C MET A 94 11.37 5.41 -14.47
N PRO A 95 10.60 4.50 -15.13
CA PRO A 95 10.48 4.51 -16.59
C PRO A 95 9.88 5.83 -17.11
N GLU A 96 10.39 6.30 -18.23
CA GLU A 96 9.89 7.52 -18.88
C GLU A 96 8.42 7.41 -19.33
N SER A 97 7.88 6.19 -19.47
CA SER A 97 6.48 5.91 -19.80
C SER A 97 5.49 6.23 -18.68
N MET A 98 5.95 6.54 -17.47
CA MET A 98 5.07 6.88 -16.35
C MET A 98 4.27 8.15 -16.64
N SER A 99 3.04 8.23 -16.08
CA SER A 99 2.11 9.32 -16.35
C SER A 99 2.68 10.70 -16.01
N LYS A 100 2.21 11.72 -16.74
CA LYS A 100 2.63 13.10 -16.54
C LYS A 100 2.25 13.60 -15.15
N GLU A 101 1.06 13.26 -14.67
CA GLU A 101 0.53 13.67 -13.37
C GLU A 101 1.42 13.16 -12.24
N ARG A 102 1.89 11.92 -12.35
CA ARG A 102 2.78 11.30 -11.35
C ARG A 102 4.14 12.01 -11.27
N LYS A 103 4.72 12.30 -12.45
CA LYS A 103 5.97 13.07 -12.52
C LYS A 103 5.80 14.48 -11.95
N MET A 104 4.68 15.15 -12.26
CA MET A 104 4.37 16.49 -11.74
C MET A 104 4.23 16.47 -10.21
N LEU A 105 3.53 15.49 -9.65
CA LEU A 105 3.32 15.37 -8.21
C LEU A 105 4.65 15.19 -7.46
N LEU A 106 5.52 14.33 -7.94
CA LEU A 106 6.84 14.12 -7.34
C LEU A 106 7.72 15.39 -7.40
N ARG A 107 7.72 16.08 -8.55
CA ARG A 107 8.43 17.36 -8.70
C ARG A 107 7.87 18.46 -7.82
N ALA A 108 6.54 18.47 -7.58
CA ALA A 108 5.92 19.43 -6.68
C ALA A 108 6.42 19.32 -5.24
N PHE A 109 6.82 18.13 -4.80
CA PHE A 109 7.51 17.91 -3.52
C PHE A 109 9.03 18.15 -3.59
N GLY A 110 9.57 18.56 -4.75
CA GLY A 110 11.00 18.83 -4.91
C GLY A 110 11.87 17.61 -5.25
N ALA A 111 11.26 16.45 -5.58
CA ALA A 111 12.02 15.27 -5.95
C ALA A 111 12.70 15.41 -7.32
N GLU A 112 13.95 14.99 -7.43
CA GLU A 112 14.63 14.77 -8.68
C GLU A 112 14.11 13.50 -9.36
N LEU A 113 13.81 13.57 -10.66
CA LEU A 113 13.39 12.40 -11.42
C LEU A 113 14.48 11.95 -12.37
N ILE A 114 14.96 10.73 -12.17
CA ILE A 114 15.91 10.04 -13.04
C ILE A 114 15.10 9.07 -13.90
N LEU A 115 14.85 9.47 -15.14
CA LEU A 115 14.04 8.69 -16.07
C LEU A 115 14.90 7.64 -16.77
N THR A 116 14.40 6.42 -16.84
CA THR A 116 15.01 5.29 -17.55
C THR A 116 14.21 4.92 -18.81
N PRO A 117 14.83 4.27 -19.80
CA PRO A 117 14.14 3.87 -21.01
C PRO A 117 12.87 3.06 -20.74
N ALA A 118 11.78 3.38 -21.44
CA ALA A 118 10.49 2.71 -21.27
C ALA A 118 10.57 1.19 -21.48
N ALA A 119 11.42 0.75 -22.44
CA ALA A 119 11.60 -0.65 -22.76
C ALA A 119 12.18 -1.50 -21.63
N GLU A 120 12.93 -0.88 -20.71
CA GLU A 120 13.53 -1.55 -19.55
C GLU A 120 12.56 -1.70 -18.37
N GLY A 121 11.42 -1.01 -18.41
CA GLY A 121 10.40 -1.03 -17.37
C GLY A 121 10.96 -0.73 -15.97
N MET A 122 10.34 -1.29 -14.94
CA MET A 122 10.80 -1.10 -13.56
C MET A 122 12.16 -1.75 -13.28
N ALA A 123 12.54 -2.80 -14.02
CA ALA A 123 13.85 -3.43 -13.85
C ALA A 123 14.99 -2.46 -14.14
N GLY A 124 14.89 -1.66 -15.20
CA GLY A 124 15.86 -0.61 -15.54
C GLY A 124 15.90 0.47 -14.46
N ALA A 125 14.75 0.88 -13.92
CA ALA A 125 14.71 1.85 -12.84
C ALA A 125 15.40 1.33 -11.56
N ILE A 126 15.18 0.06 -11.20
CA ILE A 126 15.83 -0.58 -10.04
C ILE A 126 17.36 -0.65 -10.26
N ALA A 127 17.80 -1.10 -11.44
CA ALA A 127 19.21 -1.17 -11.77
C ALA A 127 19.88 0.22 -11.69
N LYS A 128 19.20 1.27 -12.17
CA LYS A 128 19.71 2.65 -12.09
C LYS A 128 19.82 3.16 -10.65
N ALA A 129 18.81 2.91 -9.79
CA ALA A 129 18.90 3.27 -8.38
C ALA A 129 20.04 2.54 -7.68
N GLN A 130 20.20 1.25 -7.95
CA GLN A 130 21.29 0.45 -7.38
C GLN A 130 22.67 0.96 -7.83
N SER A 131 22.86 1.28 -9.14
CA SER A 131 24.15 1.81 -9.62
C SER A 131 24.54 3.12 -8.92
N LEU A 132 23.58 4.00 -8.63
CA LEU A 132 23.87 5.25 -7.91
C LEU A 132 24.39 4.98 -6.48
N VAL A 133 23.80 4.02 -5.79
CA VAL A 133 24.26 3.63 -4.44
C VAL A 133 25.63 2.95 -4.50
N ASP A 134 25.86 2.07 -5.49
CA ASP A 134 27.11 1.32 -5.61
C ASP A 134 28.29 2.24 -6.01
N GLU A 135 28.03 3.21 -6.89
CA GLU A 135 29.03 4.18 -7.36
C GLU A 135 29.33 5.28 -6.33
N HIS A 136 28.31 5.65 -5.52
CA HIS A 136 28.41 6.76 -4.56
C HIS A 136 27.76 6.40 -3.21
N PRO A 137 28.28 5.38 -2.49
CA PRO A 137 27.66 4.85 -1.25
C PRO A 137 27.61 5.88 -0.11
N ASP A 138 28.51 6.86 -0.10
CA ASP A 138 28.52 7.94 0.91
C ASP A 138 27.49 9.04 0.62
N THR A 139 26.93 9.06 -0.60
CA THR A 139 25.99 10.10 -1.05
C THR A 139 24.55 9.61 -1.08
N TYR A 140 24.34 8.39 -1.58
CA TYR A 140 23.01 7.84 -1.80
C TYR A 140 22.65 6.78 -0.77
N PHE A 141 21.41 6.84 -0.30
CA PHE A 141 20.79 5.80 0.52
C PHE A 141 19.46 5.33 -0.11
N MET A 142 19.31 4.01 -0.28
CA MET A 142 18.09 3.40 -0.82
C MET A 142 17.31 2.70 0.29
N PRO A 143 16.07 3.15 0.60
CA PRO A 143 15.20 2.56 1.63
C PRO A 143 14.84 1.10 1.39
N ARG A 144 14.69 0.64 0.12
CA ARG A 144 14.40 -0.76 -0.26
C ARG A 144 13.13 -1.30 0.37
N GLN A 145 11.97 -0.78 -0.04
CA GLN A 145 10.67 -1.11 0.55
C GLN A 145 10.32 -2.60 0.61
N PHE A 146 10.89 -3.45 -0.25
CA PHE A 146 10.63 -4.89 -0.30
C PHE A 146 11.49 -5.70 0.66
N ASP A 147 12.56 -5.11 1.21
CA ASP A 147 13.56 -5.78 2.04
C ASP A 147 13.74 -5.11 3.42
N ASN A 148 13.15 -3.95 3.65
CA ASN A 148 13.34 -3.15 4.85
C ASN A 148 12.35 -3.53 5.95
N GLU A 149 12.86 -4.04 7.07
CA GLU A 149 12.04 -4.44 8.23
C GLU A 149 11.24 -3.28 8.87
N ALA A 150 11.64 -2.02 8.65
CA ALA A 150 10.83 -0.89 9.10
C ALA A 150 9.44 -0.86 8.43
N ASN A 151 9.27 -1.49 7.27
CA ASN A 151 8.01 -1.62 6.57
C ASN A 151 6.98 -2.47 7.37
N PRO A 152 7.17 -3.77 7.63
CA PRO A 152 6.22 -4.48 8.47
C PRO A 152 6.16 -3.95 9.90
N GLU A 153 7.27 -3.43 10.45
CA GLU A 153 7.32 -2.94 11.81
C GLU A 153 6.41 -1.73 12.07
N VAL A 154 6.30 -0.78 11.14
CA VAL A 154 5.35 0.34 11.30
C VAL A 154 3.90 -0.15 11.32
N HIS A 155 3.59 -1.20 10.56
CA HIS A 155 2.26 -1.79 10.58
C HIS A 155 1.98 -2.57 11.87
N ARG A 156 3.00 -3.21 12.47
CA ARG A 156 2.87 -3.81 13.82
C ARG A 156 2.55 -2.76 14.86
N LYS A 157 3.32 -1.65 14.86
CA LYS A 157 3.22 -0.59 15.88
C LYS A 157 2.00 0.32 15.73
N THR A 158 1.48 0.47 14.53
CA THR A 158 0.43 1.47 14.24
C THR A 158 -0.83 0.85 13.63
N THR A 159 -0.80 0.41 12.41
CA THR A 159 -1.98 -0.06 11.66
C THR A 159 -2.73 -1.17 12.39
N ALA A 160 -2.00 -2.15 12.93
CA ALA A 160 -2.58 -3.28 13.65
C ALA A 160 -3.27 -2.84 14.94
N GLU A 161 -2.59 -2.01 15.73
CA GLU A 161 -3.11 -1.50 16.99
C GLU A 161 -4.30 -0.55 16.79
N GLU A 162 -4.28 0.24 15.72
CA GLU A 162 -5.42 1.05 15.31
C GLU A 162 -6.63 0.18 14.99
N ILE A 163 -6.45 -0.89 14.18
CA ILE A 163 -7.54 -1.82 13.85
C ILE A 163 -8.07 -2.49 15.11
N TRP A 164 -7.19 -2.99 15.96
CA TRP A 164 -7.58 -3.65 17.22
C TRP A 164 -8.40 -2.72 18.12
N ARG A 165 -7.90 -1.53 18.36
CA ARG A 165 -8.56 -0.50 19.18
C ARG A 165 -9.91 -0.08 18.59
N ASP A 166 -9.95 0.22 17.29
CA ASP A 166 -11.11 0.82 16.62
C ASP A 166 -12.23 -0.21 16.35
N THR A 167 -11.94 -1.51 16.55
CA THR A 167 -12.93 -2.61 16.49
C THR A 167 -13.24 -3.17 17.89
N ASP A 168 -12.73 -2.59 18.97
CA ASP A 168 -12.82 -3.16 20.32
C ASP A 168 -12.40 -4.65 20.37
N GLY A 169 -11.40 -5.03 19.54
CA GLY A 169 -10.91 -6.39 19.41
C GLY A 169 -11.87 -7.38 18.72
N GLN A 170 -12.94 -6.89 18.09
CA GLN A 170 -13.96 -7.75 17.48
C GLN A 170 -13.65 -8.18 16.04
N VAL A 171 -12.52 -7.76 15.48
CA VAL A 171 -12.13 -8.19 14.13
C VAL A 171 -12.00 -9.72 14.06
N ASP A 172 -12.70 -10.35 13.11
CA ASP A 172 -12.67 -11.80 12.86
C ASP A 172 -11.85 -12.14 11.63
N ILE A 173 -11.88 -11.29 10.61
CA ILE A 173 -11.18 -11.49 9.34
C ILE A 173 -10.51 -10.17 8.96
N PHE A 174 -9.22 -10.21 8.66
CA PHE A 174 -8.49 -9.08 8.07
C PHE A 174 -8.11 -9.38 6.63
N VAL A 175 -8.44 -8.46 5.72
CA VAL A 175 -8.20 -8.59 4.28
C VAL A 175 -7.26 -7.49 3.82
N ALA A 176 -6.16 -7.86 3.19
CA ALA A 176 -5.22 -6.90 2.62
C ALA A 176 -4.62 -7.38 1.30
N GLY A 177 -4.50 -6.47 0.35
CA GLY A 177 -3.77 -6.70 -0.89
C GLY A 177 -2.26 -6.75 -0.66
N VAL A 178 -1.57 -7.65 -1.35
CA VAL A 178 -0.13 -7.87 -1.21
C VAL A 178 0.64 -7.18 -2.33
N GLY A 179 1.29 -6.06 -1.99
CA GLY A 179 2.30 -5.40 -2.79
C GLY A 179 3.69 -5.75 -2.25
N THR A 180 4.19 -5.01 -1.25
CA THR A 180 5.43 -5.34 -0.54
C THR A 180 5.24 -6.43 0.51
N GLY A 181 4.01 -6.67 0.95
CA GLY A 181 3.72 -7.63 2.00
C GLY A 181 3.82 -7.08 3.44
N GLY A 182 4.37 -5.87 3.62
CA GLY A 182 4.58 -5.31 4.96
C GLY A 182 3.29 -5.13 5.76
N THR A 183 2.21 -4.67 5.11
CA THR A 183 0.91 -4.48 5.77
C THR A 183 0.35 -5.78 6.33
N ILE A 184 0.23 -6.81 5.47
CA ILE A 184 -0.37 -8.08 5.90
C ILE A 184 0.50 -8.79 6.93
N THR A 185 1.83 -8.69 6.80
CA THR A 185 2.78 -9.22 7.77
C THR A 185 2.59 -8.55 9.13
N GLY A 186 2.76 -7.22 9.18
CA GLY A 186 2.72 -6.50 10.45
C GLY A 186 1.36 -6.57 11.13
N VAL A 187 0.27 -6.35 10.37
CA VAL A 187 -1.10 -6.42 10.92
C VAL A 187 -1.45 -7.85 11.32
N GLY A 188 -1.16 -8.82 10.47
CA GLY A 188 -1.53 -10.21 10.71
C GLY A 188 -0.84 -10.80 11.94
N GLU A 189 0.45 -10.55 12.13
CA GLU A 189 1.20 -11.03 13.29
C GLU A 189 0.65 -10.46 14.61
N VAL A 190 0.32 -9.17 14.64
CA VAL A 190 -0.22 -8.53 15.85
C VAL A 190 -1.65 -8.96 16.13
N LEU A 191 -2.52 -8.98 15.12
CA LEU A 191 -3.90 -9.45 15.30
C LEU A 191 -3.96 -10.90 15.77
N LYS A 192 -3.13 -11.79 15.20
CA LYS A 192 -3.04 -13.20 15.66
C LYS A 192 -2.47 -13.33 17.07
N LYS A 193 -1.62 -12.40 17.50
CA LYS A 193 -1.13 -12.36 18.88
C LYS A 193 -2.22 -11.97 19.87
N HIS A 194 -3.09 -11.02 19.50
CA HIS A 194 -4.23 -10.60 20.32
C HIS A 194 -5.38 -11.62 20.29
N LYS A 195 -5.67 -12.19 19.10
CA LYS A 195 -6.78 -13.10 18.84
C LYS A 195 -6.30 -14.20 17.88
N PRO A 196 -5.82 -15.35 18.39
CA PRO A 196 -5.22 -16.41 17.56
C PRO A 196 -6.14 -16.95 16.46
N GLU A 197 -7.46 -16.88 16.65
CA GLU A 197 -8.47 -17.34 15.69
C GLU A 197 -8.78 -16.33 14.58
N VAL A 198 -8.22 -15.12 14.61
CA VAL A 198 -8.42 -14.15 13.52
C VAL A 198 -7.91 -14.73 12.19
N GLN A 199 -8.72 -14.62 11.15
CA GLN A 199 -8.33 -15.06 9.82
C GLN A 199 -7.66 -13.91 9.06
N ILE A 200 -6.47 -14.16 8.54
CA ILE A 200 -5.72 -13.21 7.71
C ILE A 200 -5.82 -13.67 6.25
N VAL A 201 -6.35 -12.80 5.40
CA VAL A 201 -6.61 -13.11 3.99
C VAL A 201 -5.76 -12.21 3.09
N ALA A 202 -4.87 -12.83 2.34
CA ALA A 202 -4.06 -12.18 1.34
C ALA A 202 -4.86 -12.02 0.02
N VAL A 203 -4.66 -10.90 -0.66
CA VAL A 203 -5.27 -10.65 -1.98
C VAL A 203 -4.17 -10.45 -3.00
N GLU A 204 -4.24 -11.21 -4.10
CA GLU A 204 -3.33 -11.09 -5.25
C GLU A 204 -4.11 -11.04 -6.58
N PRO A 205 -3.52 -10.50 -7.66
CA PRO A 205 -4.13 -10.56 -8.99
C PRO A 205 -4.22 -12.00 -9.51
N GLU A 206 -5.36 -12.41 -10.05
CA GLU A 206 -5.52 -13.73 -10.70
C GLU A 206 -4.55 -13.92 -11.88
N ALA A 207 -4.26 -12.83 -12.62
CA ALA A 207 -3.33 -12.84 -13.73
C ALA A 207 -1.84 -12.96 -13.32
N SER A 208 -1.52 -12.84 -12.02
CA SER A 208 -0.15 -12.95 -11.49
C SER A 208 -0.17 -13.61 -10.10
N PRO A 209 -0.61 -14.88 -9.98
CA PRO A 209 -0.92 -15.52 -8.70
C PRO A 209 0.33 -16.14 -8.05
N VAL A 210 1.37 -15.35 -7.85
CA VAL A 210 2.69 -15.81 -7.36
C VAL A 210 2.61 -16.34 -5.93
N LEU A 211 1.80 -15.75 -5.06
CA LEU A 211 1.62 -16.24 -3.68
C LEU A 211 0.92 -17.59 -3.64
N SER A 212 0.06 -17.88 -4.63
CA SER A 212 -0.63 -19.16 -4.81
C SER A 212 0.22 -20.19 -5.55
N GLY A 213 1.51 -19.93 -5.82
CA GLY A 213 2.42 -20.83 -6.52
C GLY A 213 2.31 -20.80 -8.04
N GLY A 214 1.59 -19.83 -8.61
CA GLY A 214 1.50 -19.62 -10.05
C GLY A 214 2.62 -18.72 -10.59
N GLU A 215 2.62 -18.54 -11.91
CA GLU A 215 3.61 -17.69 -12.58
C GLU A 215 3.21 -16.21 -12.53
N LYS A 216 4.24 -15.33 -12.56
CA LYS A 216 4.00 -13.89 -12.72
C LYS A 216 3.44 -13.58 -14.10
N GLY A 217 2.50 -12.65 -14.17
CA GLY A 217 1.92 -12.17 -15.41
C GLY A 217 1.60 -10.67 -15.37
N PRO A 218 1.38 -10.04 -16.52
CA PRO A 218 0.96 -8.65 -16.59
C PRO A 218 -0.48 -8.47 -16.07
N HIS A 219 -0.71 -7.44 -15.28
CA HIS A 219 -2.03 -7.10 -14.77
C HIS A 219 -2.13 -5.58 -14.50
N PRO A 220 -3.34 -4.98 -14.57
CA PRO A 220 -3.55 -3.55 -14.37
C PRO A 220 -3.77 -3.15 -12.90
N ILE A 221 -3.82 -4.10 -11.96
CA ILE A 221 -4.09 -3.82 -10.53
C ILE A 221 -2.83 -3.21 -9.90
N GLN A 222 -2.68 -1.89 -10.02
CA GLN A 222 -1.52 -1.17 -9.51
C GLN A 222 -1.41 -1.29 -7.98
N GLY A 223 -0.20 -1.56 -7.49
CA GLY A 223 0.12 -1.66 -6.07
C GLY A 223 0.04 -3.07 -5.47
N LEU A 224 -0.45 -4.06 -6.22
CA LEU A 224 -0.44 -5.47 -5.87
C LEU A 224 0.40 -6.27 -6.87
N GLY A 225 0.74 -7.51 -6.50
CA GLY A 225 1.33 -8.48 -7.42
C GLY A 225 2.69 -8.06 -7.95
N ALA A 226 3.70 -7.95 -7.07
CA ALA A 226 5.06 -7.54 -7.44
C ALA A 226 5.75 -8.48 -8.43
N GLY A 227 5.19 -9.68 -8.68
CA GLY A 227 5.77 -10.69 -9.55
C GLY A 227 6.87 -11.54 -8.91
N PHE A 228 7.05 -11.39 -7.60
CA PHE A 228 7.95 -12.18 -6.74
C PHE A 228 7.43 -12.15 -5.29
N ILE A 229 7.97 -13.02 -4.44
CA ILE A 229 7.68 -13.01 -3.01
C ILE A 229 8.67 -12.04 -2.33
N PRO A 230 8.17 -10.92 -1.74
CA PRO A 230 9.02 -9.95 -1.04
C PRO A 230 9.67 -10.55 0.19
N SER A 231 10.90 -10.14 0.54
CA SER A 231 11.61 -10.66 1.72
C SER A 231 10.97 -10.26 3.05
N VAL A 232 10.29 -9.10 3.10
CA VAL A 232 9.55 -8.66 4.30
C VAL A 232 8.19 -9.34 4.47
N LEU A 233 7.76 -10.16 3.50
CA LEU A 233 6.48 -10.88 3.60
C LEU A 233 6.66 -12.15 4.44
N ASN A 234 5.98 -12.21 5.57
CA ASN A 234 5.81 -13.46 6.31
C ASN A 234 4.74 -14.32 5.62
N THR A 235 5.19 -15.33 4.86
CA THR A 235 4.28 -16.21 4.10
C THR A 235 3.46 -17.16 4.97
N THR A 236 3.72 -17.22 6.27
CA THR A 236 2.99 -18.07 7.22
C THR A 236 1.92 -17.30 8.01
N VAL A 237 1.83 -15.98 7.81
CA VAL A 237 0.90 -15.14 8.58
C VAL A 237 -0.54 -15.22 8.07
N TYR A 238 -0.74 -15.41 6.77
CA TYR A 238 -2.07 -15.49 6.17
C TYR A 238 -2.59 -16.93 6.10
N ASP A 239 -3.89 -17.07 6.30
CA ASP A 239 -4.59 -18.36 6.35
C ASP A 239 -5.13 -18.77 4.97
N SER A 240 -5.39 -17.77 4.11
CA SER A 240 -5.87 -18.00 2.75
C SER A 240 -5.50 -16.87 1.81
N ILE A 241 -5.58 -17.17 0.51
CA ILE A 241 -5.30 -16.22 -0.56
C ILE A 241 -6.53 -16.12 -1.46
N VAL A 242 -6.94 -14.91 -1.80
CA VAL A 242 -7.99 -14.64 -2.78
C VAL A 242 -7.35 -14.08 -4.04
N LYS A 243 -7.57 -14.77 -5.17
CA LYS A 243 -7.17 -14.31 -6.50
C LYS A 243 -8.28 -13.46 -7.10
N VAL A 244 -7.95 -12.22 -7.48
CA VAL A 244 -8.93 -11.24 -7.96
C VAL A 244 -8.80 -11.06 -9.47
N PRO A 245 -9.89 -11.27 -10.24
CA PRO A 245 -9.95 -10.90 -11.64
C PRO A 245 -9.79 -9.39 -11.85
N ASN A 246 -9.13 -8.98 -12.92
CA ASN A 246 -8.89 -7.57 -13.20
C ASN A 246 -10.19 -6.75 -13.26
N ASP A 247 -11.19 -7.23 -13.99
CA ASP A 247 -12.47 -6.53 -14.17
C ASP A 247 -13.21 -6.38 -12.83
N ALA A 248 -13.18 -7.41 -11.98
CA ALA A 248 -13.79 -7.37 -10.66
C ALA A 248 -13.18 -6.29 -9.76
N ALA A 249 -11.86 -6.07 -9.85
CA ALA A 249 -11.19 -4.99 -9.12
C ALA A 249 -11.67 -3.60 -9.58
N PHE A 250 -11.81 -3.40 -10.90
CA PHE A 250 -12.28 -2.14 -11.49
C PHE A 250 -13.74 -1.87 -11.15
N GLU A 251 -14.62 -2.83 -11.40
CA GLU A 251 -16.05 -2.72 -11.13
C GLU A 251 -16.32 -2.40 -9.65
N THR A 252 -15.63 -3.10 -8.75
CA THR A 252 -15.79 -2.89 -7.31
C THR A 252 -15.26 -1.52 -6.88
N ALA A 253 -14.14 -1.05 -7.43
CA ALA A 253 -13.62 0.29 -7.12
C ALA A 253 -14.61 1.40 -7.56
N ARG A 254 -15.26 1.26 -8.72
CA ARG A 254 -16.32 2.17 -9.19
C ARG A 254 -17.56 2.09 -8.28
N ALA A 255 -17.99 0.87 -7.95
CA ALA A 255 -19.14 0.66 -7.07
C ALA A 255 -18.93 1.22 -5.65
N MET A 256 -17.69 1.25 -5.15
CA MET A 256 -17.36 1.92 -3.89
C MET A 256 -17.68 3.43 -3.96
N ALA A 257 -17.31 4.10 -5.05
CA ALA A 257 -17.65 5.52 -5.23
C ALA A 257 -19.17 5.73 -5.39
N GLU A 258 -19.82 4.96 -6.25
CA GLU A 258 -21.23 5.13 -6.59
C GLU A 258 -22.18 4.77 -5.45
N LYS A 259 -21.88 3.72 -4.70
CA LYS A 259 -22.78 3.16 -3.68
C LYS A 259 -22.42 3.58 -2.27
N GLU A 260 -21.14 3.74 -1.96
CA GLU A 260 -20.69 4.07 -0.61
C GLU A 260 -20.17 5.51 -0.48
N GLY A 261 -20.00 6.23 -1.61
CA GLY A 261 -19.42 7.57 -1.63
C GLY A 261 -17.91 7.58 -1.32
N ILE A 262 -17.24 6.43 -1.46
CA ILE A 262 -15.83 6.27 -1.12
C ILE A 262 -15.02 6.06 -2.40
N LEU A 263 -14.34 7.12 -2.87
CA LEU A 263 -13.52 7.09 -4.08
C LEU A 263 -12.17 6.44 -3.79
N VAL A 264 -11.90 5.30 -4.40
CA VAL A 264 -10.73 4.46 -4.10
C VAL A 264 -9.95 4.04 -5.34
N GLY A 265 -8.68 3.65 -5.14
CA GLY A 265 -7.84 3.10 -6.19
C GLY A 265 -8.18 1.64 -6.53
N ILE A 266 -7.56 1.14 -7.61
CA ILE A 266 -7.83 -0.19 -8.19
C ILE A 266 -7.58 -1.31 -7.17
N SER A 267 -6.46 -1.26 -6.44
CA SER A 267 -6.14 -2.26 -5.42
C SER A 267 -7.09 -2.27 -4.22
N SER A 268 -7.73 -1.14 -3.93
CA SER A 268 -8.80 -1.06 -2.93
C SER A 268 -10.05 -1.81 -3.43
N GLY A 269 -10.40 -1.65 -4.71
CA GLY A 269 -11.49 -2.42 -5.33
C GLY A 269 -11.22 -3.93 -5.25
N ALA A 270 -9.99 -4.36 -5.53
CA ALA A 270 -9.58 -5.76 -5.39
C ALA A 270 -9.77 -6.29 -3.96
N ALA A 271 -9.36 -5.52 -2.96
CA ALA A 271 -9.50 -5.90 -1.55
C ALA A 271 -10.97 -5.97 -1.11
N VAL A 272 -11.78 -4.99 -1.50
CA VAL A 272 -13.24 -4.99 -1.20
C VAL A 272 -13.94 -6.12 -1.91
N TRP A 273 -13.65 -6.40 -3.18
CA TRP A 273 -14.23 -7.54 -3.88
C TRP A 273 -13.95 -8.84 -3.12
N SER A 274 -12.73 -9.04 -2.67
CA SER A 274 -12.34 -10.21 -1.89
C SER A 274 -13.15 -10.34 -0.60
N ALA A 275 -13.32 -9.23 0.13
CA ALA A 275 -14.13 -9.21 1.34
C ALA A 275 -15.61 -9.50 1.07
N LEU A 276 -16.17 -9.00 -0.04
CA LEU A 276 -17.53 -9.30 -0.46
C LEU A 276 -17.71 -10.80 -0.76
N GLN A 277 -16.72 -11.46 -1.39
CA GLN A 277 -16.77 -12.91 -1.59
C GLN A 277 -16.74 -13.68 -0.25
N LEU A 278 -15.93 -13.23 0.70
CA LEU A 278 -15.88 -13.81 2.05
C LEU A 278 -17.20 -13.61 2.81
N ALA A 279 -17.81 -12.43 2.69
CA ALA A 279 -19.05 -12.09 3.38
C ALA A 279 -20.27 -12.87 2.87
N LYS A 280 -20.21 -13.43 1.65
CA LYS A 280 -21.26 -14.31 1.10
C LYS A 280 -21.24 -15.73 1.68
N LYS A 281 -20.14 -16.14 2.29
CA LYS A 281 -19.99 -17.48 2.85
C LYS A 281 -20.77 -17.62 4.15
N THR A 282 -21.56 -18.68 4.28
CA THR A 282 -22.39 -18.94 5.47
C THR A 282 -21.56 -19.05 6.75
N GLU A 283 -20.34 -19.59 6.66
CA GLU A 283 -19.40 -19.73 7.78
C GLU A 283 -18.92 -18.38 8.35
N ASN A 284 -19.16 -17.29 7.62
CA ASN A 284 -18.78 -15.94 8.03
C ASN A 284 -19.99 -15.10 8.50
N GLU A 285 -21.14 -15.72 8.67
CA GLU A 285 -22.32 -15.05 9.24
C GLU A 285 -22.02 -14.47 10.64
N GLY A 286 -22.36 -13.20 10.85
CA GLY A 286 -22.13 -12.48 12.09
C GLY A 286 -20.71 -11.95 12.31
N LYS A 287 -19.74 -12.33 11.46
CA LYS A 287 -18.34 -11.91 11.59
C LYS A 287 -18.10 -10.48 11.12
N LEU A 288 -17.11 -9.84 11.73
CA LEU A 288 -16.56 -8.56 11.31
C LEU A 288 -15.34 -8.76 10.43
N ILE A 289 -15.44 -8.32 9.18
CA ILE A 289 -14.36 -8.33 8.17
C ILE A 289 -13.78 -6.93 8.07
N VAL A 290 -12.51 -6.75 8.38
CA VAL A 290 -11.79 -5.48 8.19
C VAL A 290 -10.96 -5.54 6.92
N VAL A 291 -11.12 -4.55 6.05
CA VAL A 291 -10.44 -4.45 4.76
C VAL A 291 -9.59 -3.20 4.70
N LEU A 292 -8.32 -3.33 4.36
CA LEU A 292 -7.46 -2.16 4.18
C LEU A 292 -7.57 -1.61 2.75
N LEU A 293 -7.94 -0.32 2.64
CA LEU A 293 -8.03 0.43 1.38
C LEU A 293 -6.80 1.33 1.20
N PRO A 294 -5.83 0.92 0.36
CA PRO A 294 -4.49 1.51 0.39
C PRO A 294 -4.38 2.92 -0.18
N SER A 295 -5.27 3.37 -1.08
CA SER A 295 -5.08 4.67 -1.74
C SER A 295 -6.36 5.32 -2.26
N TYR A 296 -6.32 6.65 -2.43
CA TYR A 296 -7.41 7.46 -2.95
C TYR A 296 -7.56 7.30 -4.47
N GLY A 297 -8.80 7.38 -4.94
CA GLY A 297 -9.16 7.11 -6.34
C GLY A 297 -8.77 8.23 -7.32
N GLU A 298 -8.63 9.47 -6.88
CA GLU A 298 -8.29 10.61 -7.74
C GLU A 298 -6.97 10.40 -8.50
N ARG A 299 -6.02 9.67 -7.92
CA ARG A 299 -4.75 9.30 -8.59
C ARG A 299 -4.91 8.42 -9.81
N TYR A 300 -6.08 7.85 -10.01
CA TYR A 300 -6.37 6.86 -11.04
C TYR A 300 -7.35 7.39 -12.11
N LEU A 301 -7.72 8.70 -12.08
CA LEU A 301 -8.66 9.30 -13.01
C LEU A 301 -8.19 9.19 -14.48
N SER A 302 -6.89 9.28 -14.73
CA SER A 302 -6.29 9.11 -16.07
C SER A 302 -5.97 7.66 -16.44
N THR A 303 -6.44 6.69 -15.65
CA THR A 303 -6.23 5.25 -15.92
C THR A 303 -7.50 4.59 -16.46
N PRO A 304 -7.43 3.34 -16.96
CA PRO A 304 -8.62 2.61 -17.38
C PRO A 304 -9.71 2.45 -16.33
N LEU A 305 -9.41 2.69 -15.03
CA LEU A 305 -10.42 2.64 -13.96
C LEU A 305 -11.60 3.58 -14.22
N PHE A 306 -11.35 4.78 -14.77
CA PHE A 306 -12.37 5.79 -15.00
C PHE A 306 -12.43 6.25 -16.47
N ALA A 307 -11.83 5.50 -17.40
CA ALA A 307 -11.75 5.87 -18.80
C ALA A 307 -13.15 6.09 -19.45
N ASP A 308 -14.16 5.35 -18.98
CA ASP A 308 -15.53 5.42 -19.49
C ASP A 308 -16.27 6.70 -19.05
N LEU A 309 -15.67 7.50 -18.16
CA LEU A 309 -16.25 8.75 -17.65
C LEU A 309 -15.69 10.00 -18.34
N ALA A 310 -14.72 9.84 -19.26
CA ALA A 310 -14.04 10.95 -19.95
C ALA A 310 -14.75 11.36 -21.25
#